data_4047b0d540e8387341d6df5f7cacc665
#
_entry.id   4047b0d540e8387341d6df5f7cacc665
#
_cell.length_a   1.000
_cell.length_b   1.000
_cell.length_c   1.000
_cell.angle_alpha   90.00
_cell.angle_beta   90.00
_cell.angle_gamma   90.00
#
_symmetry.space_group_name_H-M   'P 1'
#
loop_
_entity.id
_entity.type
_entity.pdbx_description
1 polymer ?
#
loop_
_entity_poly.entity_id
_entity_poly.type
_entity_poly.pdbx_seq_one_letter_code
_entity_poly.pdbx_strand_id
1 'polypeptide(L)'
;KVEVKEEPKVEVKEEPKVEVKEEPKPISQDQPNSEFNGRILISPLAKKLASEKGIDISLIKGTGDNGRIIKRDIDSYKPSNYTHFAQPKPHVKESSYEIPNNTMRKAIAKRLSDSKFSAPHYYLNIELEMDNMISFRQQFINTQNIKISFNDIIAKAVALSLAKHPKVNSRWYDDKILFSEHVHLGVAVAVEDGLVVPVVKFANSKDLPEINSEIKDFAERAKNKKLNPSEIEGSTFTISNLGMFGIESFTSIINQPNSAILSIGAIIQKPIVKNSEIVIGNTMKLTLACDHRTVDGATGSLFLKTLKDYIENPVSILI
;
A
#
# COMPACT_ATOMS: atom_id res chain seq x y z
N LYS A 1 37.09 55.02 16.35
CA LYS A 1 37.60 54.39 15.10
C LYS A 1 37.16 52.93 15.17
N VAL A 2 36.12 52.61 14.43
CA VAL A 2 35.60 51.25 14.28
C VAL A 2 35.89 50.87 12.87
N GLU A 3 36.76 49.88 12.69
CA GLU A 3 37.01 49.28 11.39
C GLU A 3 35.90 48.29 11.02
N VAL A 4 35.24 48.54 9.90
CA VAL A 4 34.27 47.65 9.26
C VAL A 4 35.08 46.64 8.41
N LYS A 5 34.98 45.34 8.73
CA LYS A 5 35.50 44.27 7.89
C LYS A 5 34.40 43.88 6.89
N GLU A 6 34.73 43.97 5.62
CA GLU A 6 33.94 43.50 4.47
C GLU A 6 33.76 41.96 4.51
N GLU A 7 32.52 41.52 4.26
CA GLU A 7 32.20 40.10 4.03
C GLU A 7 32.58 39.72 2.57
N PRO A 8 33.10 38.51 2.32
CA PRO A 8 33.43 38.05 0.96
C PRO A 8 32.15 37.63 0.23
N LYS A 9 32.01 38.15 -1.00
CA LYS A 9 30.99 37.75 -1.99
C LYS A 9 31.14 36.27 -2.34
N VAL A 10 30.06 35.53 -2.14
CA VAL A 10 29.90 34.16 -2.63
C VAL A 10 29.53 34.23 -4.10
N GLU A 11 30.41 33.72 -4.99
CA GLU A 11 30.12 33.48 -6.40
C GLU A 11 29.06 32.37 -6.53
N VAL A 12 27.94 32.73 -7.16
CA VAL A 12 26.91 31.79 -7.58
C VAL A 12 27.41 31.09 -8.83
N LYS A 13 27.79 29.82 -8.72
CA LYS A 13 28.01 28.95 -9.89
C LYS A 13 26.68 28.58 -10.49
N GLU A 14 26.46 28.96 -11.76
CA GLU A 14 25.35 28.54 -12.60
C GLU A 14 25.35 27.00 -12.72
N GLU A 15 24.20 26.40 -12.39
CA GLU A 15 23.93 25.00 -12.72
C GLU A 15 23.67 24.85 -14.21
N PRO A 16 24.17 23.76 -14.86
CA PRO A 16 23.92 23.54 -16.27
C PRO A 16 22.44 23.22 -16.52
N LYS A 17 21.84 23.97 -17.45
CA LYS A 17 20.52 23.70 -18.02
C LYS A 17 20.47 22.28 -18.57
N VAL A 18 19.66 21.45 -17.97
CA VAL A 18 19.24 20.16 -18.53
C VAL A 18 18.31 20.47 -19.70
N GLU A 19 18.73 20.19 -20.94
CA GLU A 19 17.84 20.16 -22.09
C GLU A 19 16.74 19.13 -21.89
N VAL A 20 15.52 19.63 -21.74
CA VAL A 20 14.32 18.80 -21.79
C VAL A 20 14.13 18.37 -23.24
N LYS A 21 14.46 17.12 -23.57
CA LYS A 21 14.04 16.50 -24.82
C LYS A 21 12.52 16.42 -24.81
N GLU A 22 11.89 17.16 -25.73
CA GLU A 22 10.47 17.04 -26.03
C GLU A 22 10.14 15.59 -26.37
N GLU A 23 9.21 15.02 -25.60
CA GLU A 23 8.55 13.77 -25.98
C GLU A 23 7.76 14.02 -27.28
N PRO A 24 7.84 13.12 -28.26
CA PRO A 24 7.05 13.25 -29.48
C PRO A 24 5.58 13.08 -29.12
N LYS A 25 4.79 14.12 -29.38
CA LYS A 25 3.32 14.11 -29.33
C LYS A 25 2.81 12.90 -30.14
N PRO A 26 1.80 12.17 -29.66
CA PRO A 26 1.21 11.09 -30.45
C PRO A 26 0.58 11.71 -31.68
N ILE A 27 1.05 11.27 -32.84
CA ILE A 27 0.44 11.58 -34.13
C ILE A 27 -0.93 10.92 -34.10
N SER A 28 -1.98 11.74 -34.13
CA SER A 28 -3.33 11.28 -34.35
C SER A 28 -3.37 10.55 -35.70
N GLN A 29 -3.49 9.23 -35.64
CA GLN A 29 -3.79 8.43 -36.81
C GLN A 29 -5.26 8.70 -37.15
N ASP A 30 -5.48 9.60 -38.10
CA ASP A 30 -6.70 9.63 -38.89
C ASP A 30 -6.78 8.28 -39.62
N GLN A 31 -7.56 7.39 -39.09
CA GLN A 31 -8.05 6.24 -39.82
C GLN A 31 -9.12 6.74 -40.79
N PRO A 32 -8.98 6.57 -42.09
CA PRO A 32 -10.10 6.70 -43.00
C PRO A 32 -10.94 5.43 -42.90
N ASN A 33 -11.76 5.34 -41.88
CA ASN A 33 -12.85 4.37 -41.88
C ASN A 33 -14.03 5.00 -42.65
N SER A 34 -13.94 4.96 -43.98
CA SER A 34 -15.10 5.20 -44.83
C SER A 34 -15.63 3.84 -45.25
N GLU A 35 -16.57 3.29 -44.49
CA GLU A 35 -17.55 2.36 -45.05
C GLU A 35 -18.32 3.13 -46.10
N PHE A 36 -17.86 3.04 -47.37
CA PHE A 36 -18.53 3.56 -48.50
C PHE A 36 -19.67 2.59 -48.87
N ASN A 37 -20.80 2.76 -48.21
CA ASN A 37 -22.04 2.10 -48.55
C ASN A 37 -22.71 2.86 -49.71
N GLY A 38 -21.94 3.17 -50.77
CA GLY A 38 -22.32 3.91 -51.93
C GLY A 38 -22.04 3.08 -53.18
N ARG A 39 -23.00 3.09 -54.11
CA ARG A 39 -22.92 2.43 -55.44
C ARG A 39 -21.68 3.00 -56.16
N ILE A 40 -20.66 2.15 -56.38
CA ILE A 40 -19.43 2.55 -57.07
C ILE A 40 -19.76 2.90 -58.50
N LEU A 41 -19.54 4.17 -58.88
CA LEU A 41 -19.74 4.62 -60.25
C LEU A 41 -18.51 4.24 -61.07
N ILE A 42 -18.70 3.36 -62.07
CA ILE A 42 -17.63 2.92 -62.96
C ILE A 42 -18.11 2.91 -64.40
N SER A 43 -17.23 3.27 -65.33
CA SER A 43 -17.56 3.21 -66.76
C SER A 43 -17.55 1.76 -67.25
N PRO A 44 -18.40 1.37 -68.24
CA PRO A 44 -18.44 0.00 -68.74
C PRO A 44 -17.08 -0.53 -69.21
N LEU A 45 -16.28 0.32 -69.86
CA LEU A 45 -14.96 0.00 -70.32
C LEU A 45 -13.97 -0.22 -69.19
N ALA A 46 -14.02 0.64 -68.14
CA ALA A 46 -13.17 0.49 -66.95
C ALA A 46 -13.52 -0.81 -66.20
N LYS A 47 -14.80 -1.17 -66.09
CA LYS A 47 -15.27 -2.40 -65.45
C LYS A 47 -14.71 -3.66 -66.17
N LYS A 48 -14.75 -3.66 -67.51
CA LYS A 48 -14.20 -4.79 -68.32
C LYS A 48 -12.68 -4.92 -68.13
N LEU A 49 -11.95 -3.80 -68.17
CA LEU A 49 -10.51 -3.76 -67.95
C LEU A 49 -10.09 -4.17 -66.53
N ALA A 50 -10.83 -3.74 -65.48
CA ALA A 50 -10.56 -4.16 -64.12
C ALA A 50 -10.74 -5.67 -63.95
N SER A 51 -11.79 -6.25 -64.56
CA SER A 51 -12.04 -7.70 -64.56
C SER A 51 -10.92 -8.48 -65.29
N GLU A 52 -10.48 -7.99 -66.46
CA GLU A 52 -9.39 -8.60 -67.24
C GLU A 52 -8.04 -8.55 -66.52
N LYS A 53 -7.79 -7.48 -65.74
CA LYS A 53 -6.52 -7.30 -64.97
C LYS A 53 -6.59 -7.81 -63.53
N GLY A 54 -7.74 -8.34 -63.09
CA GLY A 54 -7.93 -8.85 -61.73
C GLY A 54 -7.80 -7.78 -60.64
N ILE A 55 -8.14 -6.52 -60.96
CA ILE A 55 -8.01 -5.37 -60.04
C ILE A 55 -9.34 -5.18 -59.29
N ASP A 56 -9.25 -5.10 -57.94
CA ASP A 56 -10.39 -4.77 -57.12
C ASP A 56 -10.75 -3.30 -57.25
N ILE A 57 -11.94 -3.01 -57.81
CA ILE A 57 -12.44 -1.67 -58.05
C ILE A 57 -12.69 -0.83 -56.78
N SER A 58 -12.84 -1.50 -55.61
CA SER A 58 -13.02 -0.81 -54.32
C SER A 58 -11.77 -0.04 -53.86
N LEU A 59 -10.62 -0.45 -54.39
CA LEU A 59 -9.31 0.16 -54.05
C LEU A 59 -8.91 1.33 -54.93
N ILE A 60 -9.78 1.70 -55.92
CA ILE A 60 -9.48 2.72 -56.91
C ILE A 60 -10.33 3.97 -56.65
N LYS A 61 -9.72 5.12 -56.55
CA LYS A 61 -10.41 6.42 -56.50
C LYS A 61 -10.65 6.89 -57.95
N GLY A 62 -11.94 6.98 -58.36
CA GLY A 62 -12.30 7.43 -59.71
C GLY A 62 -11.99 8.92 -59.90
N THR A 63 -11.44 9.27 -61.09
CA THR A 63 -11.10 10.65 -61.50
C THR A 63 -12.07 11.22 -62.56
N GLY A 64 -13.11 10.47 -62.98
CA GLY A 64 -14.12 10.93 -63.91
C GLY A 64 -15.25 11.73 -63.23
N ASP A 65 -16.22 12.19 -64.02
CA ASP A 65 -17.36 12.98 -63.56
C ASP A 65 -18.11 12.32 -62.40
N ASN A 66 -18.39 13.09 -61.36
CA ASN A 66 -19.00 12.60 -60.09
C ASN A 66 -18.27 11.44 -59.44
N GLY A 67 -16.90 11.38 -59.55
CA GLY A 67 -16.11 10.34 -58.91
C GLY A 67 -16.16 9.00 -59.63
N ARG A 68 -16.54 8.97 -60.90
CA ARG A 68 -16.64 7.75 -61.73
C ARG A 68 -15.25 7.19 -62.03
N ILE A 69 -15.03 5.90 -61.84
CA ILE A 69 -13.83 5.21 -62.27
C ILE A 69 -13.80 5.11 -63.79
N ILE A 70 -12.77 5.64 -64.43
CA ILE A 70 -12.57 5.63 -65.89
C ILE A 70 -11.38 4.74 -66.26
N LYS A 71 -11.22 4.43 -67.56
CA LYS A 71 -10.14 3.55 -68.09
C LYS A 71 -8.75 3.96 -67.58
N ARG A 72 -8.46 5.28 -67.55
CA ARG A 72 -7.13 5.80 -67.13
C ARG A 72 -6.82 5.43 -65.70
N ASP A 73 -7.84 5.36 -64.81
CA ASP A 73 -7.62 5.04 -63.41
C ASP A 73 -7.19 3.58 -63.23
N ILE A 74 -7.73 2.68 -64.05
CA ILE A 74 -7.34 1.26 -64.08
C ILE A 74 -5.93 1.08 -64.67
N ASP A 75 -5.61 1.83 -65.72
CA ASP A 75 -4.29 1.72 -66.40
C ASP A 75 -3.18 2.33 -65.53
N SER A 76 -3.47 3.34 -64.74
CA SER A 76 -2.50 3.96 -63.83
C SER A 76 -2.42 3.32 -62.44
N TYR A 77 -3.32 2.37 -62.13
CA TYR A 77 -3.30 1.67 -60.86
C TYR A 77 -2.08 0.76 -60.73
N LYS A 78 -1.22 1.08 -59.77
CA LYS A 78 -0.12 0.23 -59.33
C LYS A 78 -0.57 -0.44 -58.05
N PRO A 79 -0.69 -1.77 -57.97
CA PRO A 79 -0.98 -2.45 -56.71
C PRO A 79 0.15 -2.08 -55.72
N SER A 80 -0.20 -1.37 -54.69
CA SER A 80 0.69 -1.11 -53.60
C SER A 80 0.82 -2.44 -52.84
N ASN A 81 1.97 -3.08 -52.94
CA ASN A 81 2.31 -4.24 -52.14
C ASN A 81 2.44 -3.82 -50.67
N TYR A 82 1.32 -3.52 -50.03
CA TYR A 82 1.27 -3.59 -48.57
C TYR A 82 1.30 -5.09 -48.22
N THR A 83 2.49 -5.66 -48.22
CA THR A 83 2.72 -6.84 -47.40
C THR A 83 2.40 -6.40 -45.98
N HIS A 84 1.27 -6.83 -45.45
CA HIS A 84 1.06 -6.86 -44.04
C HIS A 84 2.24 -7.67 -43.46
N PHE A 85 3.28 -6.99 -43.03
CA PHE A 85 4.21 -7.58 -42.11
C PHE A 85 3.39 -7.86 -40.85
N ALA A 86 2.82 -9.03 -40.76
CA ALA A 86 2.34 -9.56 -39.52
C ALA A 86 3.56 -9.52 -38.59
N GLN A 87 3.60 -8.54 -37.68
CA GLN A 87 4.62 -8.53 -36.67
C GLN A 87 4.57 -9.89 -35.98
N PRO A 88 5.68 -10.61 -35.90
CA PRO A 88 5.68 -11.88 -35.22
C PRO A 88 5.22 -11.63 -33.80
N LYS A 89 4.07 -12.20 -33.41
CA LYS A 89 3.60 -12.15 -32.04
C LYS A 89 4.73 -12.69 -31.19
N PRO A 90 5.17 -11.96 -30.12
CA PRO A 90 6.21 -12.47 -29.25
C PRO A 90 5.74 -13.84 -28.76
N HIS A 91 6.53 -14.88 -29.04
CA HIS A 91 6.30 -16.20 -28.48
C HIS A 91 6.53 -16.10 -26.97
N VAL A 92 5.45 -15.89 -26.20
CA VAL A 92 5.48 -15.95 -24.75
C VAL A 92 5.74 -17.40 -24.39
N LYS A 93 6.96 -17.70 -23.94
CA LYS A 93 7.30 -19.01 -23.38
C LYS A 93 6.94 -18.98 -21.90
N GLU A 94 6.23 -20.00 -21.47
CA GLU A 94 6.07 -20.24 -20.03
C GLU A 94 7.45 -20.45 -19.41
N SER A 95 7.73 -19.68 -18.35
CA SER A 95 8.98 -19.80 -17.60
C SER A 95 8.69 -19.75 -16.11
N SER A 96 9.30 -20.62 -15.35
CA SER A 96 9.25 -20.64 -13.89
C SER A 96 10.67 -20.77 -13.36
N TYR A 97 10.89 -20.25 -12.17
CA TYR A 97 12.14 -20.43 -11.46
C TYR A 97 11.88 -20.80 -10.00
N GLU A 98 12.77 -21.55 -9.40
CA GLU A 98 12.66 -22.01 -8.02
C GLU A 98 13.69 -21.31 -7.14
N ILE A 99 13.25 -20.91 -5.93
CA ILE A 99 14.13 -20.37 -4.89
C ILE A 99 14.04 -21.31 -3.69
N PRO A 100 15.14 -21.92 -3.25
CA PRO A 100 15.14 -22.76 -2.06
C PRO A 100 14.75 -21.97 -0.81
N ASN A 101 13.88 -22.54 0.03
CA ASN A 101 13.54 -21.96 1.31
C ASN A 101 14.74 -21.98 2.26
N ASN A 102 15.14 -20.79 2.71
CA ASN A 102 16.19 -20.64 3.72
C ASN A 102 15.70 -21.07 5.12
N THR A 103 16.61 -21.18 6.07
CA THR A 103 16.31 -21.61 7.44
C THR A 103 15.32 -20.69 8.15
N MET A 104 15.45 -19.38 7.94
CA MET A 104 14.55 -18.37 8.51
C MET A 104 13.12 -18.55 8.00
N ARG A 105 12.95 -18.73 6.67
CA ARG A 105 11.62 -18.93 6.08
C ARG A 105 10.94 -20.21 6.57
N LYS A 106 11.72 -21.29 6.72
CA LYS A 106 11.21 -22.56 7.31
C LYS A 106 10.76 -22.37 8.76
N ALA A 107 11.53 -21.64 9.57
CA ALA A 107 11.16 -21.36 10.96
C ALA A 107 9.88 -20.48 11.06
N ILE A 108 9.77 -19.43 10.22
CA ILE A 108 8.57 -18.59 10.13
C ILE A 108 7.37 -19.44 9.72
N ALA A 109 7.48 -20.26 8.67
CA ALA A 109 6.38 -21.10 8.20
C ALA A 109 5.87 -22.04 9.29
N LYS A 110 6.80 -22.70 10.04
CA LYS A 110 6.43 -23.55 11.17
C LYS A 110 5.68 -22.76 12.24
N ARG A 111 6.22 -21.64 12.73
CA ARG A 111 5.59 -20.83 13.79
C ARG A 111 4.21 -20.32 13.41
N LEU A 112 4.05 -19.85 12.16
CA LEU A 112 2.76 -19.37 11.66
C LEU A 112 1.74 -20.50 11.54
N SER A 113 2.13 -21.66 11.03
CA SER A 113 1.27 -22.84 10.94
C SER A 113 0.87 -23.33 12.32
N ASP A 114 1.83 -23.48 13.24
CA ASP A 114 1.57 -23.91 14.61
C ASP A 114 0.56 -22.94 15.29
N SER A 115 0.74 -21.64 15.15
CA SER A 115 -0.17 -20.63 15.72
C SER A 115 -1.56 -20.71 15.10
N LYS A 116 -1.64 -20.72 13.77
CA LYS A 116 -2.93 -20.62 13.06
C LYS A 116 -3.83 -21.83 13.30
N PHE A 117 -3.23 -23.02 13.43
CA PHE A 117 -4.00 -24.26 13.58
C PHE A 117 -4.18 -24.71 15.04
N SER A 118 -3.37 -24.24 16.00
CA SER A 118 -3.55 -24.57 17.40
C SER A 118 -4.46 -23.59 18.16
N ALA A 119 -4.45 -22.30 17.83
CA ALA A 119 -5.25 -21.30 18.47
C ALA A 119 -6.54 -21.05 17.67
N PRO A 120 -7.75 -21.21 18.26
CA PRO A 120 -9.00 -20.84 17.59
C PRO A 120 -9.09 -19.32 17.44
N HIS A 121 -8.67 -18.82 16.28
CA HIS A 121 -8.67 -17.38 15.98
C HIS A 121 -10.10 -16.89 15.72
N TYR A 122 -10.49 -15.80 16.40
CA TYR A 122 -11.62 -14.98 16.00
C TYR A 122 -11.18 -13.52 15.89
N TYR A 123 -12.00 -12.69 15.22
CA TYR A 123 -11.61 -11.35 14.81
C TYR A 123 -12.68 -10.35 15.21
N LEU A 124 -12.26 -9.24 15.83
CA LEU A 124 -13.09 -8.09 16.14
C LEU A 124 -12.62 -6.89 15.35
N ASN A 125 -13.53 -6.25 14.63
CA ASN A 125 -13.25 -5.07 13.83
C ASN A 125 -13.90 -3.84 14.46
N ILE A 126 -13.15 -2.73 14.49
CA ILE A 126 -13.64 -1.43 14.94
C ILE A 126 -13.15 -0.34 14.01
N GLU A 127 -13.97 0.68 13.83
CA GLU A 127 -13.59 1.90 13.12
C GLU A 127 -13.51 3.07 14.10
N LEU A 128 -12.50 3.91 13.92
CA LEU A 128 -12.12 5.01 14.80
C LEU A 128 -12.10 6.32 14.03
N GLU A 129 -12.48 7.42 14.68
CA GLU A 129 -12.23 8.77 14.18
C GLU A 129 -10.80 9.21 14.51
N MET A 130 -10.09 9.73 13.50
CA MET A 130 -8.67 10.07 13.63
C MET A 130 -8.39 11.57 13.69
N ASP A 131 -9.38 12.43 13.52
CA ASP A 131 -9.18 13.88 13.41
C ASP A 131 -8.50 14.47 14.66
N ASN A 132 -8.95 14.04 15.85
CA ASN A 132 -8.35 14.47 17.12
C ASN A 132 -6.90 13.99 17.26
N MET A 133 -6.62 12.74 16.84
CA MET A 133 -5.26 12.20 16.90
C MET A 133 -4.32 12.91 15.92
N ILE A 134 -4.79 13.26 14.73
CA ILE A 134 -4.03 14.04 13.75
C ILE A 134 -3.67 15.41 14.33
N SER A 135 -4.64 16.11 14.93
CA SER A 135 -4.45 17.40 15.57
C SER A 135 -3.50 17.31 16.78
N PHE A 136 -3.70 16.33 17.64
CA PHE A 136 -2.83 16.07 18.80
C PHE A 136 -1.38 15.83 18.38
N ARG A 137 -1.17 14.96 17.41
CA ARG A 137 0.18 14.67 16.90
C ARG A 137 0.87 15.94 16.40
N GLN A 138 0.17 16.79 15.67
CA GLN A 138 0.74 18.05 15.15
C GLN A 138 1.10 19.00 16.29
N GLN A 139 0.22 19.14 17.27
CA GLN A 139 0.48 19.98 18.47
C GLN A 139 1.66 19.44 19.27
N PHE A 140 1.74 18.12 19.49
CA PHE A 140 2.85 17.50 20.22
C PHE A 140 4.19 17.76 19.54
N ILE A 141 4.27 17.59 18.21
CA ILE A 141 5.49 17.87 17.44
C ILE A 141 5.89 19.33 17.55
N ASN A 142 4.93 20.26 17.43
CA ASN A 142 5.21 21.70 17.50
C ASN A 142 5.68 22.14 18.91
N THR A 143 5.16 21.50 19.96
CA THR A 143 5.44 21.88 21.34
C THR A 143 6.73 21.22 21.87
N GLN A 144 6.92 19.93 21.58
CA GLN A 144 8.05 19.17 22.12
C GLN A 144 9.26 19.11 21.16
N ASN A 145 9.08 19.53 19.90
CA ASN A 145 10.06 19.41 18.83
C ASN A 145 10.54 17.94 18.60
N ILE A 146 9.69 16.98 18.95
CA ILE A 146 9.94 15.53 18.76
C ILE A 146 8.99 15.00 17.70
N LYS A 147 9.54 14.43 16.64
CA LYS A 147 8.75 13.86 15.53
C LYS A 147 8.24 12.47 15.87
N ILE A 148 7.04 12.39 16.46
CA ILE A 148 6.35 11.13 16.74
C ILE A 148 5.51 10.67 15.53
N SER A 149 5.30 9.36 15.40
CA SER A 149 4.42 8.74 14.40
C SER A 149 3.06 8.36 14.99
N PHE A 150 2.06 8.15 14.15
CA PHE A 150 0.77 7.57 14.61
C PHE A 150 0.97 6.21 15.26
N ASN A 151 1.92 5.42 14.75
CA ASN A 151 2.24 4.11 15.31
C ASN A 151 2.70 4.19 16.78
N ASP A 152 3.47 5.20 17.13
CA ASP A 152 3.96 5.40 18.51
C ASP A 152 2.82 5.75 19.46
N ILE A 153 1.90 6.62 19.01
CA ILE A 153 0.71 7.01 19.79
C ILE A 153 -0.20 5.79 19.99
N ILE A 154 -0.43 5.01 18.94
CA ILE A 154 -1.23 3.79 19.01
C ILE A 154 -0.54 2.75 19.90
N ALA A 155 0.77 2.59 19.83
CA ALA A 155 1.54 1.68 20.68
C ALA A 155 1.37 2.03 22.16
N LYS A 156 1.44 3.32 22.52
CA LYS A 156 1.18 3.79 23.88
C LYS A 156 -0.28 3.56 24.31
N ALA A 157 -1.25 3.88 23.43
CA ALA A 157 -2.67 3.65 23.69
C ALA A 157 -2.97 2.15 23.93
N VAL A 158 -2.39 1.27 23.12
CA VAL A 158 -2.48 -0.19 23.28
C VAL A 158 -1.88 -0.62 24.62
N ALA A 159 -0.69 -0.12 24.98
CA ALA A 159 -0.03 -0.49 26.22
C ALA A 159 -0.84 -0.08 27.46
N LEU A 160 -1.44 1.13 27.46
CA LEU A 160 -2.33 1.60 28.53
C LEU A 160 -3.63 0.80 28.57
N SER A 161 -4.19 0.45 27.40
CA SER A 161 -5.41 -0.38 27.32
C SER A 161 -5.17 -1.78 27.87
N LEU A 162 -4.03 -2.41 27.55
CA LEU A 162 -3.66 -3.73 28.08
C LEU A 162 -3.48 -3.72 29.60
N ALA A 163 -2.93 -2.66 30.17
CA ALA A 163 -2.81 -2.51 31.63
C ALA A 163 -4.19 -2.48 32.32
N LYS A 164 -5.22 -1.92 31.65
CA LYS A 164 -6.62 -1.94 32.14
C LYS A 164 -7.35 -3.25 31.87
N HIS A 165 -6.90 -4.02 30.88
CA HIS A 165 -7.52 -5.28 30.42
C HIS A 165 -6.53 -6.46 30.46
N PRO A 166 -6.07 -6.89 31.64
CA PRO A 166 -5.04 -7.94 31.76
C PRO A 166 -5.45 -9.27 31.16
N LYS A 167 -6.77 -9.55 31.05
CA LYS A 167 -7.28 -10.77 30.39
C LYS A 167 -6.90 -10.84 28.91
N VAL A 168 -6.71 -9.72 28.21
CA VAL A 168 -6.25 -9.68 26.82
C VAL A 168 -4.72 -9.85 26.75
N ASN A 169 -4.01 -9.42 27.80
CA ASN A 169 -2.55 -9.57 27.92
C ASN A 169 -2.18 -10.93 28.54
N SER A 170 -2.59 -12.00 27.89
CA SER A 170 -2.54 -13.36 28.43
C SER A 170 -1.82 -14.34 27.52
N ARG A 171 -1.54 -15.56 28.06
CA ARG A 171 -0.95 -16.70 27.35
C ARG A 171 -1.67 -17.97 27.73
N TRP A 172 -1.96 -18.78 26.74
CA TRP A 172 -2.52 -20.11 26.93
C TRP A 172 -1.44 -21.14 27.23
N TYR A 173 -1.63 -21.96 28.25
CA TYR A 173 -0.94 -23.19 28.52
C TYR A 173 -1.99 -24.27 28.77
N ASP A 174 -1.67 -25.54 28.53
CA ASP A 174 -2.64 -26.64 28.67
C ASP A 174 -3.20 -26.79 30.11
N ASP A 175 -2.42 -26.38 31.12
CA ASP A 175 -2.75 -26.48 32.54
C ASP A 175 -3.21 -25.16 33.18
N LYS A 176 -3.00 -24.02 32.50
CA LYS A 176 -3.30 -22.69 33.06
C LYS A 176 -3.37 -21.60 31.99
N ILE A 177 -3.93 -20.46 32.39
CA ILE A 177 -3.78 -19.20 31.65
C ILE A 177 -2.87 -18.28 32.46
N LEU A 178 -1.80 -17.77 31.85
CA LEU A 178 -0.92 -16.78 32.45
C LEU A 178 -1.36 -15.39 32.04
N PHE A 179 -1.70 -14.53 33.00
CA PHE A 179 -1.96 -13.10 32.79
C PHE A 179 -0.68 -12.31 33.10
N SER A 180 -0.29 -11.41 32.17
CA SER A 180 0.90 -10.56 32.37
C SER A 180 0.44 -9.18 32.87
N GLU A 181 0.98 -8.73 34.01
CA GLU A 181 0.74 -7.39 34.56
C GLU A 181 1.57 -6.31 33.84
N HIS A 182 2.75 -6.67 33.36
CA HIS A 182 3.58 -5.83 32.51
C HIS A 182 3.18 -5.95 31.05
N VAL A 183 3.42 -4.90 30.26
CA VAL A 183 3.18 -4.91 28.83
C VAL A 183 4.51 -4.89 28.07
N HIS A 184 4.83 -6.01 27.42
CA HIS A 184 5.93 -6.12 26.47
C HIS A 184 5.35 -6.13 25.08
N LEU A 185 5.41 -4.98 24.40
CA LEU A 185 4.74 -4.77 23.12
C LEU A 185 5.63 -5.15 21.96
N GLY A 186 5.28 -6.23 21.27
CA GLY A 186 5.90 -6.59 19.98
C GLY A 186 5.40 -5.67 18.87
N VAL A 187 6.32 -5.11 18.11
CA VAL A 187 6.00 -4.23 16.96
C VAL A 187 6.49 -4.90 15.70
N ALA A 188 5.58 -5.30 14.82
CA ALA A 188 5.93 -5.99 13.58
C ALA A 188 6.65 -5.04 12.61
N VAL A 189 7.85 -5.40 12.17
CA VAL A 189 8.67 -4.66 11.22
C VAL A 189 8.95 -5.53 9.99
N ALA A 190 8.57 -5.02 8.82
CA ALA A 190 8.87 -5.68 7.55
C ALA A 190 10.36 -5.54 7.22
N VAL A 191 11.00 -6.66 6.83
CA VAL A 191 12.37 -6.76 6.36
C VAL A 191 12.42 -7.51 5.04
N GLU A 192 13.53 -7.44 4.31
CA GLU A 192 13.70 -8.06 2.99
C GLU A 192 13.34 -9.56 2.98
N ASP A 193 13.78 -10.31 3.99
CA ASP A 193 13.57 -11.76 4.07
C ASP A 193 12.26 -12.18 4.75
N GLY A 194 11.42 -11.21 5.20
CA GLY A 194 10.17 -11.51 5.90
C GLY A 194 9.73 -10.46 6.91
N LEU A 195 9.43 -10.89 8.14
CA LEU A 195 8.94 -10.04 9.21
C LEU A 195 9.69 -10.38 10.51
N VAL A 196 10.10 -9.36 11.26
CA VAL A 196 10.63 -9.49 12.62
C VAL A 196 9.76 -8.67 13.58
N VAL A 197 9.75 -9.09 14.85
CA VAL A 197 8.88 -8.47 15.87
C VAL A 197 9.74 -8.06 17.08
N PRO A 198 10.47 -6.93 17.00
CA PRO A 198 11.14 -6.39 18.17
C PRO A 198 10.15 -6.01 19.27
N VAL A 199 10.61 -6.00 20.51
CA VAL A 199 9.78 -5.91 21.70
C VAL A 199 10.13 -4.68 22.54
N VAL A 200 9.23 -3.72 22.61
CA VAL A 200 9.29 -2.59 23.54
C VAL A 200 8.89 -3.10 24.91
N LYS A 201 9.86 -3.30 25.79
CA LYS A 201 9.63 -3.81 27.14
C LYS A 201 9.04 -2.73 28.05
N PHE A 202 8.09 -3.12 28.91
CA PHE A 202 7.39 -2.22 29.85
C PHE A 202 6.76 -0.99 29.19
N ALA A 203 6.14 -1.17 28.01
CA ALA A 203 5.57 -0.11 27.20
C ALA A 203 4.49 0.71 27.94
N ASN A 204 3.79 0.10 28.90
CA ASN A 204 2.80 0.80 29.74
C ASN A 204 3.45 1.85 30.66
N SER A 205 4.70 1.67 31.08
CA SER A 205 5.43 2.58 31.98
C SER A 205 6.26 3.64 31.26
N LYS A 206 6.43 3.51 29.93
CA LYS A 206 7.21 4.45 29.10
C LYS A 206 6.37 5.61 28.59
N ASP A 207 6.99 6.77 28.43
CA ASP A 207 6.36 7.91 27.78
C ASP A 207 6.39 7.81 26.24
N LEU A 208 5.74 8.74 25.53
CA LEU A 208 5.70 8.76 24.07
C LEU A 208 7.08 8.95 23.43
N PRO A 209 7.95 9.87 23.88
CA PRO A 209 9.31 10.01 23.39
C PRO A 209 10.15 8.73 23.51
N GLU A 210 10.07 8.02 24.64
CA GLU A 210 10.79 6.77 24.88
C GLU A 210 10.33 5.68 23.89
N ILE A 211 9.00 5.50 23.73
CA ILE A 211 8.43 4.55 22.79
C ILE A 211 8.84 4.88 21.35
N ASN A 212 8.77 6.16 20.96
CA ASN A 212 9.20 6.61 19.63
C ASN A 212 10.66 6.28 19.36
N SER A 213 11.54 6.60 20.33
CA SER A 213 12.98 6.35 20.19
C SER A 213 13.29 4.86 20.02
N GLU A 214 12.69 3.99 20.83
CA GLU A 214 12.90 2.54 20.74
C GLU A 214 12.34 1.94 19.46
N ILE A 215 11.11 2.29 19.07
CA ILE A 215 10.50 1.79 17.83
C ILE A 215 11.34 2.21 16.61
N LYS A 216 11.83 3.44 16.59
CA LYS A 216 12.67 3.95 15.51
C LYS A 216 14.02 3.21 15.44
N ASP A 217 14.70 3.04 16.57
CA ASP A 217 15.95 2.29 16.66
C ASP A 217 15.75 0.82 16.21
N PHE A 218 14.72 0.16 16.73
CA PHE A 218 14.39 -1.20 16.34
C PHE A 218 14.10 -1.32 14.84
N ALA A 219 13.35 -0.39 14.25
CA ALA A 219 13.03 -0.42 12.83
C ALA A 219 14.29 -0.25 11.96
N GLU A 220 15.23 0.60 12.35
CA GLU A 220 16.50 0.79 11.66
C GLU A 220 17.40 -0.45 11.79
N ARG A 221 17.58 -0.98 13.01
CA ARG A 221 18.40 -2.16 13.26
C ARG A 221 17.79 -3.44 12.66
N ALA A 222 16.47 -3.55 12.61
CA ALA A 222 15.78 -4.64 11.94
C ALA A 222 16.12 -4.71 10.44
N LYS A 223 16.02 -3.58 9.73
CA LYS A 223 16.38 -3.49 8.30
C LYS A 223 17.84 -3.85 8.04
N ASN A 224 18.72 -3.49 8.97
CA ASN A 224 20.15 -3.77 8.90
C ASN A 224 20.56 -5.15 9.46
N LYS A 225 19.59 -6.01 9.83
CA LYS A 225 19.81 -7.35 10.44
C LYS A 225 20.68 -7.31 11.70
N LYS A 226 20.53 -6.22 12.52
CA LYS A 226 21.34 -5.96 13.73
C LYS A 226 20.55 -6.08 15.03
N LEU A 227 19.37 -6.69 15.02
CA LEU A 227 18.62 -6.97 16.26
C LEU A 227 19.22 -8.16 16.98
N ASN A 228 19.29 -8.05 18.31
CA ASN A 228 19.70 -9.17 19.16
C ASN A 228 18.52 -10.14 19.37
N PRO A 229 18.75 -11.45 19.53
CA PRO A 229 17.69 -12.42 19.81
C PRO A 229 16.82 -12.04 21.03
N SER A 230 17.42 -11.50 22.10
CA SER A 230 16.70 -11.07 23.30
C SER A 230 15.75 -9.86 23.09
N GLU A 231 15.87 -9.16 21.96
CA GLU A 231 15.02 -8.01 21.60
C GLU A 231 13.79 -8.42 20.79
N ILE A 232 13.77 -9.65 20.27
CA ILE A 232 12.65 -10.19 19.46
C ILE A 232 11.86 -11.28 20.21
N GLU A 233 12.15 -11.46 21.49
CA GLU A 233 11.50 -12.45 22.34
C GLU A 233 10.81 -11.82 23.54
N GLY A 234 9.83 -12.53 24.10
CA GLY A 234 9.17 -12.14 25.35
C GLY A 234 8.05 -11.12 25.20
N SER A 235 7.55 -10.87 23.98
CA SER A 235 6.34 -10.03 23.82
C SER A 235 5.13 -10.65 24.54
N THR A 236 4.28 -9.81 25.12
CA THR A 236 3.01 -10.23 25.72
C THR A 236 1.82 -9.91 24.83
N PHE A 237 1.99 -8.97 23.90
CA PHE A 237 1.02 -8.56 22.88
C PHE A 237 1.78 -8.08 21.64
N THR A 238 1.15 -8.14 20.47
CA THR A 238 1.79 -7.69 19.22
C THR A 238 0.91 -6.71 18.47
N ILE A 239 1.51 -5.70 17.84
CA ILE A 239 0.86 -4.82 16.87
C ILE A 239 1.49 -5.00 15.49
N SER A 240 0.66 -4.95 14.45
CA SER A 240 1.09 -5.01 13.06
C SER A 240 0.42 -3.88 12.28
N ASN A 241 1.20 -3.04 11.61
CA ASN A 241 0.71 -1.86 10.90
C ASN A 241 1.03 -1.96 9.41
N LEU A 242 -0.02 -2.02 8.58
CA LEU A 242 0.07 -1.97 7.12
C LEU A 242 -0.55 -0.70 6.52
N GLY A 243 -0.90 0.27 7.36
CA GLY A 243 -1.50 1.53 6.92
C GLY A 243 -0.61 2.33 5.97
N MET A 244 0.71 2.25 6.14
CA MET A 244 1.68 2.89 5.24
C MET A 244 1.66 2.34 3.80
N PHE A 245 1.11 1.14 3.61
CA PHE A 245 0.91 0.51 2.30
C PHE A 245 -0.48 0.76 1.71
N GLY A 246 -1.31 1.57 2.36
CA GLY A 246 -2.67 1.88 1.92
C GLY A 246 -3.69 0.77 2.20
N ILE A 247 -3.34 -0.24 3.01
CA ILE A 247 -4.25 -1.33 3.37
C ILE A 247 -5.28 -0.82 4.38
N GLU A 248 -6.55 -0.83 4.01
CA GLU A 248 -7.65 -0.34 4.84
C GLU A 248 -7.88 -1.21 6.09
N SER A 249 -7.91 -2.53 5.91
CA SER A 249 -8.05 -3.50 7.00
C SER A 249 -7.46 -4.86 6.60
N PHE A 250 -6.98 -5.62 7.57
CA PHE A 250 -6.47 -6.97 7.37
C PHE A 250 -6.53 -7.76 8.67
N THR A 251 -6.41 -9.07 8.58
CA THR A 251 -6.33 -9.96 9.73
C THR A 251 -4.89 -10.47 9.86
N SER A 252 -4.40 -10.55 11.09
CA SER A 252 -3.08 -11.11 11.42
C SER A 252 -3.19 -12.51 12.02
N ILE A 253 -2.14 -13.28 11.91
CA ILE A 253 -1.93 -14.52 12.67
C ILE A 253 -1.30 -14.14 14.01
N ILE A 254 -1.81 -14.69 15.10
CA ILE A 254 -1.32 -14.41 16.45
C ILE A 254 0.16 -14.82 16.56
N ASN A 255 0.97 -13.94 17.11
CA ASN A 255 2.38 -14.20 17.38
C ASN A 255 2.50 -14.94 18.72
N GLN A 256 2.33 -16.27 18.70
CA GLN A 256 2.44 -17.07 19.93
C GLN A 256 3.80 -16.88 20.61
N PRO A 257 3.80 -16.89 21.98
CA PRO A 257 2.73 -17.32 22.89
C PRO A 257 1.71 -16.25 23.28
N ASN A 258 1.66 -15.09 22.60
CA ASN A 258 0.64 -14.07 22.86
C ASN A 258 -0.75 -14.63 22.56
N SER A 259 -1.77 -14.14 23.26
CA SER A 259 -3.18 -14.50 23.00
C SER A 259 -3.87 -13.56 22.02
N ALA A 260 -3.26 -12.44 21.65
CA ALA A 260 -3.87 -11.50 20.72
C ALA A 260 -2.84 -10.69 19.92
N ILE A 261 -3.29 -10.17 18.78
CA ILE A 261 -2.54 -9.27 17.91
C ILE A 261 -3.48 -8.22 17.31
N LEU A 262 -3.04 -6.96 17.28
CA LEU A 262 -3.78 -5.85 16.69
C LEU A 262 -3.24 -5.51 15.31
N SER A 263 -4.10 -5.58 14.30
CA SER A 263 -3.84 -5.13 12.94
C SER A 263 -4.32 -3.69 12.77
N ILE A 264 -3.44 -2.81 12.28
CA ILE A 264 -3.66 -1.37 12.14
C ILE A 264 -3.72 -1.04 10.66
N GLY A 265 -4.88 -0.56 10.20
CA GLY A 265 -5.10 -0.13 8.81
C GLY A 265 -4.66 1.29 8.51
N ALA A 266 -4.89 1.72 7.27
CA ALA A 266 -4.61 3.06 6.81
C ALA A 266 -5.60 4.08 7.40
N ILE A 267 -5.15 5.33 7.55
CA ILE A 267 -6.03 6.47 7.80
C ILE A 267 -6.62 6.87 6.44
N ILE A 268 -7.96 6.85 6.35
CA ILE A 268 -8.69 7.12 5.11
C ILE A 268 -9.60 8.32 5.33
N GLN A 269 -9.54 9.29 4.43
CA GLN A 269 -10.47 10.40 4.38
C GLN A 269 -11.74 9.99 3.64
N LYS A 270 -12.89 10.14 4.29
CA LYS A 270 -14.20 9.80 3.71
C LYS A 270 -15.33 10.62 4.32
N PRO A 271 -16.52 10.63 3.71
CA PRO A 271 -17.73 11.18 4.35
C PRO A 271 -18.06 10.38 5.62
N ILE A 272 -18.26 11.09 6.73
CA ILE A 272 -18.71 10.54 8.02
C ILE A 272 -19.92 11.31 8.50
N VAL A 273 -20.73 10.71 9.37
CA VAL A 273 -21.84 11.40 10.04
C VAL A 273 -21.36 11.91 11.40
N LYS A 274 -21.39 13.23 11.59
CA LYS A 274 -21.03 13.90 12.84
C LYS A 274 -22.10 14.93 13.19
N ASN A 275 -22.68 14.83 14.39
CA ASN A 275 -23.77 15.71 14.84
C ASN A 275 -24.97 15.75 13.86
N SER A 276 -25.33 14.61 13.27
CA SER A 276 -26.39 14.45 12.24
C SER A 276 -26.11 15.15 10.90
N GLU A 277 -24.89 15.59 10.63
CA GLU A 277 -24.43 16.15 9.37
C GLU A 277 -23.40 15.24 8.71
N ILE A 278 -23.38 15.25 7.37
CA ILE A 278 -22.35 14.56 6.59
C ILE A 278 -21.15 15.51 6.45
N VAL A 279 -20.02 15.12 7.03
CA VAL A 279 -18.78 15.90 6.96
C VAL A 279 -17.64 15.03 6.41
N ILE A 280 -16.59 15.68 5.92
CA ILE A 280 -15.35 14.98 5.58
C ILE A 280 -14.59 14.70 6.87
N GLY A 281 -14.26 13.45 7.15
CA GLY A 281 -13.48 13.04 8.31
C GLY A 281 -12.45 11.99 7.97
N ASN A 282 -11.49 11.80 8.86
CA ASN A 282 -10.45 10.79 8.75
C ASN A 282 -10.80 9.62 9.66
N THR A 283 -10.82 8.41 9.13
CA THR A 283 -11.09 7.19 9.89
C THR A 283 -9.98 6.17 9.73
N MET A 284 -9.86 5.26 10.70
CA MET A 284 -8.94 4.13 10.65
C MET A 284 -9.64 2.87 11.17
N LYS A 285 -9.41 1.74 10.49
CA LYS A 285 -9.90 0.44 10.95
C LYS A 285 -8.82 -0.31 11.71
N LEU A 286 -9.22 -0.88 12.84
CA LEU A 286 -8.43 -1.83 13.61
C LEU A 286 -9.08 -3.19 13.60
N THR A 287 -8.27 -4.24 13.49
CA THR A 287 -8.73 -5.63 13.62
C THR A 287 -7.94 -6.31 14.72
N LEU A 288 -8.62 -6.74 15.77
CA LEU A 288 -8.05 -7.53 16.85
C LEU A 288 -8.28 -9.02 16.56
N ALA A 289 -7.20 -9.79 16.39
CA ALA A 289 -7.25 -11.24 16.33
C ALA A 289 -6.95 -11.79 17.73
N CYS A 290 -7.83 -12.66 18.23
CA CYS A 290 -7.71 -13.27 19.56
C CYS A 290 -7.75 -14.79 19.50
N ASP A 291 -7.02 -15.41 20.44
CA ASP A 291 -7.18 -16.81 20.78
C ASP A 291 -8.42 -16.99 21.68
N HIS A 292 -9.47 -17.63 21.16
CA HIS A 292 -10.74 -17.77 21.86
C HIS A 292 -10.67 -18.65 23.12
N ARG A 293 -9.56 -19.34 23.34
CA ARG A 293 -9.34 -20.12 24.58
C ARG A 293 -9.04 -19.21 25.78
N THR A 294 -8.48 -18.01 25.55
CA THR A 294 -8.09 -17.07 26.61
C THR A 294 -8.89 -15.79 26.61
N VAL A 295 -9.29 -15.30 25.44
CA VAL A 295 -10.00 -14.03 25.25
C VAL A 295 -11.35 -14.32 24.62
N ASP A 296 -12.44 -14.03 25.33
CA ASP A 296 -13.80 -14.11 24.79
C ASP A 296 -14.21 -12.79 24.10
N GLY A 297 -15.33 -12.83 23.38
CA GLY A 297 -15.83 -11.69 22.61
C GLY A 297 -16.10 -10.44 23.46
N ALA A 298 -16.59 -10.60 24.69
CA ALA A 298 -16.88 -9.48 25.60
C ALA A 298 -15.58 -8.84 26.09
N THR A 299 -14.60 -9.64 26.49
CA THR A 299 -13.27 -9.19 26.93
C THR A 299 -12.55 -8.43 25.83
N GLY A 300 -12.50 -8.96 24.60
CA GLY A 300 -11.89 -8.29 23.45
C GLY A 300 -12.60 -6.99 23.06
N SER A 301 -13.94 -6.97 23.16
CA SER A 301 -14.73 -5.78 22.84
C SER A 301 -14.52 -4.65 23.86
N LEU A 302 -14.43 -4.95 25.15
CA LEU A 302 -14.13 -3.97 26.19
C LEU A 302 -12.73 -3.38 26.05
N PHE A 303 -11.75 -4.19 25.69
CA PHE A 303 -10.41 -3.72 25.35
C PHE A 303 -10.44 -2.74 24.16
N LEU A 304 -11.11 -3.13 23.07
CA LEU A 304 -11.22 -2.26 21.88
C LEU A 304 -11.97 -0.95 22.18
N LYS A 305 -12.98 -0.99 23.04
CA LYS A 305 -13.68 0.22 23.49
C LYS A 305 -12.73 1.16 24.23
N THR A 306 -11.95 0.66 25.17
CA THR A 306 -10.95 1.46 25.91
C THR A 306 -9.87 2.00 24.98
N LEU A 307 -9.43 1.18 24.01
CA LEU A 307 -8.45 1.62 23.01
C LEU A 307 -9.04 2.72 22.11
N LYS A 308 -10.31 2.61 21.71
CA LYS A 308 -11.02 3.65 20.96
C LYS A 308 -11.05 4.96 21.75
N ASP A 309 -11.40 4.90 23.02
CA ASP A 309 -11.46 6.09 23.88
C ASP A 309 -10.10 6.81 23.94
N TYR A 310 -9.00 6.06 24.05
CA TYR A 310 -7.64 6.65 24.02
C TYR A 310 -7.28 7.25 22.65
N ILE A 311 -7.64 6.60 21.57
CA ILE A 311 -7.29 7.05 20.20
C ILE A 311 -8.10 8.29 19.81
N GLU A 312 -9.40 8.31 20.13
CA GLU A 312 -10.27 9.45 19.83
C GLU A 312 -10.09 10.62 20.80
N ASN A 313 -9.52 10.36 21.99
CA ASN A 313 -9.18 11.38 23.00
C ASN A 313 -7.70 11.27 23.42
N PRO A 314 -6.75 11.56 22.55
CA PRO A 314 -5.33 11.24 22.72
C PRO A 314 -4.63 12.00 23.84
N VAL A 315 -5.18 13.10 24.34
CA VAL A 315 -4.65 13.81 25.52
C VAL A 315 -4.65 12.90 26.75
N SER A 316 -5.61 11.97 26.86
CA SER A 316 -5.71 11.00 27.95
C SER A 316 -4.55 9.99 28.01
N ILE A 317 -3.74 9.91 26.96
CA ILE A 317 -2.53 9.05 26.90
C ILE A 317 -1.38 9.65 27.74
N LEU A 318 -1.42 10.96 28.00
CA LEU A 318 -0.38 11.67 28.71
C LEU A 318 -0.58 11.70 30.25
N ILE A 319 -1.74 11.27 30.71
CA ILE A 319 -2.15 11.22 32.12
C ILE A 319 -1.98 9.78 32.62
#